data_9ec7264512ae73d91a64446f7f2f66e5
#
_entry.id   9ec7264512ae73d91a64446f7f2f66e5
#
_cell.length_a   1.000
_cell.length_b   1.000
_cell.length_c   1.000
_cell.angle_alpha   90.00
_cell.angle_beta   90.00
_cell.angle_gamma   90.00
#
_symmetry.space_group_name_H-M   'P 1'
#
loop_
_entity.id
_entity.type
_entity.pdbx_description
1 polymer ?
#
loop_
_entity_poly.entity_id
_entity_poly.type
_entity_poly.pdbx_seq_one_letter_code
_entity_poly.pdbx_strand_id
1 'polypeptide(L)'
;MTKKNLKERLDKGPVICAEGFLFEIERRGYMSSGEFVPMVSLDHPEALENLHRDFQHAGSDIVQAFTYNGHREKMRVIGKEELLEPLNRSALQIAKKVALDTSEGIEPNLMAGNISNSNIWNDKDTSQNKEVEKMFSEMVGWAVDCLLYTSDAAD
;
A
#
# COMPACT_ATOMS: atom_id res chain seq x y z
N MET A 1 10.02 -8.77 21.91
CA MET A 1 9.42 -9.96 21.24
C MET A 1 9.82 -9.94 19.78
N THR A 2 10.40 -11.02 19.25
CA THR A 2 10.74 -11.13 17.82
C THR A 2 9.45 -11.08 16.99
N LYS A 3 9.36 -10.13 16.04
CA LYS A 3 8.23 -10.03 15.13
C LYS A 3 8.08 -11.34 14.35
N LYS A 4 6.95 -12.01 14.48
CA LYS A 4 6.63 -13.20 13.68
C LYS A 4 6.47 -12.78 12.22
N ASN A 5 7.28 -13.37 11.34
CA ASN A 5 7.17 -13.15 9.91
C ASN A 5 5.91 -13.84 9.32
N LEU A 6 5.61 -13.57 8.05
CA LEU A 6 4.41 -14.11 7.38
C LEU A 6 4.36 -15.64 7.45
N LYS A 7 5.49 -16.33 7.22
CA LYS A 7 5.56 -17.80 7.27
C LYS A 7 5.21 -18.33 8.65
N GLU A 8 5.79 -17.76 9.70
CA GLU A 8 5.51 -18.16 11.09
C GLU A 8 4.04 -17.93 11.50
N ARG A 9 3.38 -16.95 10.90
CA ARG A 9 1.94 -16.73 11.10
C ARG A 9 1.11 -17.77 10.36
N LEU A 10 1.43 -18.03 9.08
CA LEU A 10 0.74 -19.04 8.25
C LEU A 10 0.87 -20.46 8.81
N ASP A 11 2.00 -20.80 9.42
CA ASP A 11 2.19 -22.09 10.11
C ASP A 11 1.23 -22.29 11.31
N LYS A 12 0.61 -21.21 11.80
CA LYS A 12 -0.33 -21.25 12.94
C LYS A 12 -1.79 -21.17 12.53
N GLY A 13 -2.08 -20.70 11.33
CA GLY A 13 -3.44 -20.54 10.85
C GLY A 13 -3.56 -19.55 9.69
N PRO A 14 -4.78 -19.21 9.30
CA PRO A 14 -5.02 -18.23 8.26
C PRO A 14 -4.47 -16.85 8.67
N VAL A 15 -4.01 -16.09 7.69
CA VAL A 15 -3.56 -14.70 7.85
C VAL A 15 -4.48 -13.82 7.03
N ILE A 16 -5.15 -12.87 7.69
CA ILE A 16 -6.16 -12.01 7.09
C ILE A 16 -5.50 -10.72 6.60
N CYS A 17 -5.72 -10.39 5.33
CA CYS A 17 -5.36 -9.11 4.74
C CYS A 17 -6.64 -8.40 4.29
N ALA A 18 -6.96 -7.28 4.91
CA ALA A 18 -8.12 -6.49 4.51
C ALA A 18 -7.87 -5.82 3.16
N GLU A 19 -8.91 -5.77 2.34
CA GLU A 19 -8.95 -5.13 1.04
C GLU A 19 -10.23 -4.28 0.89
N GLY A 20 -10.44 -3.70 -0.30
CA GLY A 20 -11.63 -2.90 -0.56
C GLY A 20 -11.47 -1.43 -0.16
N PHE A 21 -10.24 -0.95 -0.05
CA PHE A 21 -9.92 0.44 0.33
C PHE A 21 -10.66 1.46 -0.53
N LEU A 22 -10.68 1.27 -1.85
CA LEU A 22 -11.33 2.19 -2.79
C LEU A 22 -12.80 2.40 -2.42
N PHE A 23 -13.55 1.30 -2.24
CA PHE A 23 -14.97 1.35 -1.91
C PHE A 23 -15.25 1.98 -0.55
N GLU A 24 -14.40 1.69 0.46
CA GLU A 24 -14.57 2.28 1.78
C GLU A 24 -14.24 3.77 1.81
N ILE A 25 -13.20 4.20 1.12
CA ILE A 25 -12.84 5.61 1.00
C ILE A 25 -13.90 6.39 0.21
N GLU A 26 -14.43 5.81 -0.88
CA GLU A 26 -15.55 6.36 -1.62
C GLU A 26 -16.82 6.45 -0.73
N ARG A 27 -17.17 5.38 -0.04
CA ARG A 27 -18.33 5.34 0.87
C ARG A 27 -18.22 6.40 2.00
N ARG A 28 -17.01 6.70 2.45
CA ARG A 28 -16.73 7.74 3.46
C ARG A 28 -16.69 9.15 2.88
N GLY A 29 -16.80 9.30 1.55
CA GLY A 29 -16.83 10.60 0.89
C GLY A 29 -15.48 11.26 0.63
N TYR A 30 -14.36 10.51 0.73
CA TYR A 30 -13.00 11.01 0.49
C TYR A 30 -12.50 10.78 -0.94
N MET A 31 -13.25 10.04 -1.75
CA MET A 31 -13.01 9.88 -3.18
C MET A 31 -14.35 9.94 -3.91
N SER A 32 -14.33 10.46 -5.14
CA SER A 32 -15.50 10.47 -6.00
C SER A 32 -15.72 9.12 -6.67
N SER A 33 -16.97 8.79 -6.97
CA SER A 33 -17.29 7.57 -7.71
C SER A 33 -16.60 7.54 -9.06
N GLY A 34 -15.89 6.45 -9.33
CA GLY A 34 -15.12 6.27 -10.56
C GLY A 34 -13.66 6.75 -10.49
N GLU A 35 -13.24 7.40 -9.43
CA GLU A 35 -11.83 7.62 -9.17
C GLU A 35 -11.14 6.27 -8.88
N PHE A 36 -9.96 6.08 -9.47
CA PHE A 36 -9.24 4.81 -9.36
C PHE A 36 -7.80 4.95 -8.84
N VAL A 37 -7.25 6.17 -8.85
CA VAL A 37 -5.92 6.45 -8.30
C VAL A 37 -6.05 6.85 -6.83
N PRO A 38 -5.21 6.31 -5.92
CA PRO A 38 -5.35 6.52 -4.48
C PRO A 38 -4.84 7.88 -4.01
N MET A 39 -5.36 8.98 -4.59
CA MET A 39 -4.98 10.35 -4.25
C MET A 39 -5.25 10.68 -2.79
N VAL A 40 -6.17 9.97 -2.14
CA VAL A 40 -6.50 10.10 -0.71
C VAL A 40 -5.27 10.01 0.20
N SER A 41 -4.22 9.29 -0.21
CA SER A 41 -2.97 9.21 0.56
C SER A 41 -2.22 10.55 0.65
N LEU A 42 -2.50 11.49 -0.25
CA LEU A 42 -1.99 12.86 -0.24
C LEU A 42 -3.02 13.87 0.24
N ASP A 43 -4.27 13.73 -0.24
CA ASP A 43 -5.32 14.71 -0.01
C ASP A 43 -5.96 14.57 1.38
N HIS A 44 -6.07 13.32 1.90
CA HIS A 44 -6.70 12.98 3.17
C HIS A 44 -5.96 11.82 3.87
N PRO A 45 -4.67 11.99 4.23
CA PRO A 45 -3.86 10.93 4.84
C PRO A 45 -4.46 10.40 6.16
N GLU A 46 -5.14 11.26 6.93
CA GLU A 46 -5.83 10.89 8.16
C GLU A 46 -7.00 9.93 7.93
N ALA A 47 -7.72 10.08 6.82
CA ALA A 47 -8.83 9.20 6.47
C ALA A 47 -8.32 7.79 6.12
N LEU A 48 -7.20 7.73 5.40
CA LEU A 48 -6.54 6.46 5.08
C LEU A 48 -5.95 5.80 6.33
N GLU A 49 -5.31 6.57 7.21
CA GLU A 49 -4.81 6.05 8.49
C GLU A 49 -5.94 5.46 9.35
N ASN A 50 -7.05 6.17 9.49
CA ASN A 50 -8.21 5.70 10.23
C ASN A 50 -8.79 4.41 9.63
N LEU A 51 -8.86 4.30 8.29
CA LEU A 51 -9.33 3.09 7.63
C LEU A 51 -8.40 1.89 7.90
N HIS A 52 -7.09 2.08 7.90
CA HIS A 52 -6.16 1.04 8.27
C HIS A 52 -6.36 0.57 9.72
N ARG A 53 -6.59 1.50 10.66
CA ARG A 53 -6.88 1.17 12.07
C ARG A 53 -8.18 0.40 12.20
N ASP A 54 -9.22 0.80 11.50
CA ASP A 54 -10.51 0.10 11.51
C ASP A 54 -10.36 -1.35 11.02
N PHE A 55 -9.59 -1.59 9.96
CA PHE A 55 -9.29 -2.94 9.50
C PHE A 55 -8.45 -3.75 10.49
N GLN A 56 -7.49 -3.11 11.14
CA GLN A 56 -6.69 -3.74 12.20
C GLN A 56 -7.57 -4.15 13.39
N HIS A 57 -8.45 -3.27 13.85
CA HIS A 57 -9.42 -3.56 14.92
C HIS A 57 -10.42 -4.64 14.53
N ALA A 58 -10.78 -4.74 13.24
CA ALA A 58 -11.62 -5.81 12.71
C ALA A 58 -10.91 -7.16 12.60
N GLY A 59 -9.61 -7.23 12.89
CA GLY A 59 -8.83 -8.46 12.92
C GLY A 59 -7.95 -8.73 11.70
N SER A 60 -7.65 -7.70 10.89
CA SER A 60 -6.65 -7.84 9.82
C SER A 60 -5.26 -8.06 10.41
N ASP A 61 -4.54 -9.07 9.93
CA ASP A 61 -3.16 -9.37 10.32
C ASP A 61 -2.14 -8.58 9.50
N ILE A 62 -2.56 -8.07 8.35
CA ILE A 62 -1.71 -7.33 7.41
C ILE A 62 -2.31 -5.96 7.16
N VAL A 63 -1.51 -4.91 7.33
CA VAL A 63 -1.81 -3.56 6.86
C VAL A 63 -1.23 -3.42 5.46
N GLN A 64 -2.10 -3.38 4.46
CA GLN A 64 -1.71 -3.25 3.07
C GLN A 64 -1.70 -1.78 2.67
N ALA A 65 -0.54 -1.28 2.22
CA ALA A 65 -0.46 0.10 1.73
C ALA A 65 -1.38 0.32 0.53
N PHE A 66 -2.10 1.43 0.52
CA PHE A 66 -3.01 1.77 -0.58
C PHE A 66 -2.24 2.33 -1.78
N THR A 67 -1.36 1.52 -2.36
CA THR A 67 -0.59 1.80 -3.58
C THR A 67 -1.22 1.19 -4.84
N TYR A 68 -2.36 0.52 -4.71
CA TYR A 68 -3.12 -0.03 -5.82
C TYR A 68 -3.42 1.07 -6.86
N ASN A 69 -3.13 0.85 -8.12
CA ASN A 69 -3.20 1.85 -9.19
C ASN A 69 -2.24 3.06 -9.03
N GLY A 70 -1.35 3.08 -8.06
CA GLY A 70 -0.33 4.11 -7.90
C GLY A 70 0.90 3.85 -8.77
N HIS A 71 0.74 3.64 -10.08
CA HIS A 71 1.83 3.42 -11.01
C HIS A 71 1.77 4.38 -12.21
N ARG A 72 2.88 4.52 -12.94
CA ARG A 72 3.06 5.53 -13.99
C ARG A 72 1.92 5.58 -14.98
N GLU A 73 1.49 4.45 -15.52
CA GLU A 73 0.44 4.41 -16.54
C GLU A 73 -0.90 4.94 -16.01
N LYS A 74 -1.27 4.60 -14.78
CA LYS A 74 -2.49 5.12 -14.16
C LYS A 74 -2.39 6.62 -13.87
N MET A 75 -1.23 7.09 -13.38
CA MET A 75 -0.99 8.51 -13.15
C MET A 75 -0.99 9.30 -14.46
N ARG A 76 -0.42 8.73 -15.55
CA ARG A 76 -0.45 9.31 -16.90
C ARG A 76 -1.89 9.54 -17.39
N VAL A 77 -2.78 8.59 -17.17
CA VAL A 77 -4.19 8.70 -17.58
C VAL A 77 -4.88 9.91 -16.93
N ILE A 78 -4.52 10.24 -15.70
CA ILE A 78 -5.08 11.40 -14.98
C ILE A 78 -4.22 12.65 -15.06
N GLY A 79 -3.07 12.61 -15.78
CA GLY A 79 -2.17 13.75 -15.96
C GLY A 79 -1.49 14.24 -14.67
N LYS A 80 -1.16 13.33 -13.75
CA LYS A 80 -0.54 13.65 -12.44
C LYS A 80 0.72 12.83 -12.16
N GLU A 81 1.53 12.58 -13.18
CA GLU A 81 2.73 11.73 -13.07
C GLU A 81 3.76 12.25 -12.08
N GLU A 82 3.80 13.56 -11.86
CA GLU A 82 4.67 14.22 -10.88
C GLU A 82 4.35 13.87 -9.42
N LEU A 83 3.13 13.39 -9.17
CA LEU A 83 2.69 12.98 -7.83
C LEU A 83 2.90 11.49 -7.57
N LEU A 84 3.45 10.74 -8.53
CA LEU A 84 3.61 9.28 -8.43
C LEU A 84 4.43 8.85 -7.21
N GLU A 85 5.63 9.38 -7.04
CA GLU A 85 6.50 9.05 -5.90
C GLU A 85 5.94 9.57 -4.58
N PRO A 86 5.52 10.85 -4.44
CA PRO A 86 4.87 11.34 -3.22
C PRO A 86 3.68 10.49 -2.77
N LEU A 87 2.82 10.09 -3.70
CA LEU A 87 1.64 9.26 -3.43
C LEU A 87 2.03 7.89 -2.86
N ASN A 88 2.95 7.19 -3.52
CA ASN A 88 3.40 5.87 -3.08
C ASN A 88 4.10 5.95 -1.71
N ARG A 89 5.00 6.91 -1.53
CA ARG A 89 5.72 7.06 -0.25
C ARG A 89 4.76 7.41 0.89
N SER A 90 3.79 8.28 0.67
CA SER A 90 2.77 8.60 1.67
C SER A 90 1.95 7.37 2.06
N ALA A 91 1.40 6.64 1.09
CA ALA A 91 0.62 5.43 1.35
C ALA A 91 1.43 4.37 2.12
N LEU A 92 2.69 4.16 1.74
CA LEU A 92 3.60 3.23 2.42
C LEU A 92 3.91 3.66 3.86
N GLN A 93 4.16 4.95 4.08
CA GLN A 93 4.45 5.49 5.43
C GLN A 93 3.24 5.39 6.35
N ILE A 94 2.02 5.68 5.85
CA ILE A 94 0.78 5.54 6.62
C ILE A 94 0.58 4.08 7.02
N ALA A 95 0.68 3.15 6.08
CA ALA A 95 0.54 1.73 6.37
C ALA A 95 1.57 1.23 7.39
N LYS A 96 2.84 1.66 7.25
CA LYS A 96 3.91 1.34 8.19
C LYS A 96 3.62 1.86 9.60
N LYS A 97 3.20 3.12 9.71
CA LYS A 97 2.83 3.75 10.97
C LYS A 97 1.78 2.92 11.71
N VAL A 98 0.70 2.56 11.02
CA VAL A 98 -0.39 1.77 11.62
C VAL A 98 0.07 0.34 11.95
N ALA A 99 0.76 -0.33 11.03
CA ALA A 99 1.22 -1.71 11.25
C ALA A 99 2.15 -1.86 12.47
N LEU A 100 2.93 -0.82 12.79
CA LEU A 100 3.90 -0.84 13.90
C LEU A 100 3.36 -0.23 15.19
N ASP A 101 2.20 0.38 15.16
CA ASP A 101 1.60 1.02 16.33
C ASP A 101 1.08 -0.05 17.31
N THR A 102 1.61 -0.02 18.53
CA THR A 102 1.22 -0.91 19.63
C THR A 102 0.56 -0.15 20.79
N SER A 103 0.24 1.12 20.61
CA SER A 103 -0.26 2.00 21.67
C SER A 103 -1.57 1.53 22.30
N GLU A 104 -2.38 0.78 21.54
CA GLU A 104 -3.66 0.22 22.00
C GLU A 104 -3.53 -1.24 22.49
N GLY A 105 -2.31 -1.74 22.68
CA GLY A 105 -2.08 -3.10 23.13
C GLY A 105 -2.26 -4.18 22.05
N ILE A 106 -2.38 -3.75 20.79
CA ILE A 106 -2.45 -4.65 19.63
C ILE A 106 -1.04 -5.11 19.27
N GLU A 107 -0.86 -6.40 18.98
CA GLU A 107 0.42 -6.90 18.45
C GLU A 107 0.71 -6.26 17.07
N PRO A 108 1.98 -5.93 16.76
CA PRO A 108 2.33 -5.35 15.46
C PRO A 108 1.86 -6.23 14.29
N ASN A 109 1.20 -5.60 13.34
CA ASN A 109 0.78 -6.27 12.11
C ASN A 109 1.95 -6.38 11.13
N LEU A 110 1.79 -7.27 10.15
CA LEU A 110 2.63 -7.24 8.97
C LEU A 110 2.23 -6.05 8.09
N MET A 111 3.18 -5.56 7.30
CA MET A 111 2.93 -4.55 6.28
C MET A 111 3.15 -5.16 4.90
N ALA A 112 2.30 -4.82 3.95
CA ALA A 112 2.44 -5.18 2.54
C ALA A 112 2.30 -3.95 1.63
N GLY A 113 3.06 -3.90 0.54
CA GLY A 113 2.78 -3.04 -0.60
C GLY A 113 1.76 -3.70 -1.53
N ASN A 114 1.16 -2.92 -2.42
CA ASN A 114 0.21 -3.43 -3.40
C ASN A 114 0.57 -2.94 -4.80
N ILE A 115 0.54 -3.84 -5.77
CA ILE A 115 0.78 -3.55 -7.19
C ILE A 115 -0.42 -4.06 -7.99
N SER A 116 -1.04 -3.17 -8.75
CA SER A 116 -2.15 -3.51 -9.65
C SER A 116 -1.66 -4.01 -11.00
N ASN A 117 -2.61 -4.40 -11.85
CA ASN A 117 -2.32 -4.69 -13.25
C ASN A 117 -1.75 -3.45 -13.98
N SER A 118 -0.85 -3.68 -14.93
CA SER A 118 -0.21 -2.60 -15.69
C SER A 118 -1.11 -1.93 -16.72
N ASN A 119 -2.12 -2.63 -17.23
CA ASN A 119 -2.96 -2.31 -18.40
C ASN A 119 -2.22 -2.26 -19.74
N ILE A 120 -0.90 -2.31 -19.76
CA ILE A 120 -0.06 -2.23 -20.97
C ILE A 120 0.78 -3.50 -21.19
N TRP A 121 0.65 -4.51 -20.34
CA TRP A 121 1.33 -5.79 -20.56
C TRP A 121 0.86 -6.42 -21.87
N ASN A 122 1.81 -6.86 -22.68
CA ASN A 122 1.55 -7.56 -23.93
C ASN A 122 2.58 -8.69 -24.10
N ASP A 123 2.11 -9.91 -24.11
CA ASP A 123 2.94 -11.13 -24.25
C ASP A 123 3.75 -11.19 -25.57
N LYS A 124 3.34 -10.41 -26.57
CA LYS A 124 3.96 -10.33 -27.90
C LYS A 124 4.88 -9.11 -28.08
N ASP A 125 4.90 -8.19 -27.12
CA ASP A 125 5.68 -6.96 -27.21
C ASP A 125 6.70 -6.84 -26.07
N THR A 126 7.93 -7.25 -26.37
CA THR A 126 9.03 -7.21 -25.40
C THR A 126 9.38 -5.79 -24.94
N SER A 127 9.11 -4.76 -25.75
CA SER A 127 9.39 -3.38 -25.41
C SER A 127 8.42 -2.90 -24.32
N GLN A 128 7.13 -3.13 -24.52
CA GLN A 128 6.10 -2.82 -23.50
C GLN A 128 6.36 -3.58 -22.19
N ASN A 129 6.76 -4.84 -22.27
CA ASN A 129 7.05 -5.62 -21.07
C ASN A 129 8.23 -5.07 -20.26
N LYS A 130 9.26 -4.52 -20.90
CA LYS A 130 10.34 -3.81 -20.22
C LYS A 130 9.88 -2.53 -19.54
N GLU A 131 8.93 -1.82 -20.12
CA GLU A 131 8.33 -0.65 -19.48
C GLU A 131 7.54 -1.04 -18.22
N VAL A 132 6.77 -2.14 -18.28
CA VAL A 132 6.06 -2.68 -17.12
C VAL A 132 7.04 -3.08 -16.02
N GLU A 133 8.11 -3.79 -16.37
CA GLU A 133 9.16 -4.19 -15.43
C GLU A 133 9.77 -2.96 -14.73
N LYS A 134 10.12 -1.93 -15.49
CA LYS A 134 10.66 -0.68 -14.95
C LYS A 134 9.67 0.00 -14.01
N MET A 135 8.42 0.11 -14.43
CA MET A 135 7.34 0.73 -13.65
C MET A 135 7.12 0.03 -12.31
N PHE A 136 7.09 -1.30 -12.30
CA PHE A 136 6.91 -2.06 -11.06
C PHE A 136 8.16 -2.10 -10.20
N SER A 137 9.35 -2.14 -10.80
CA SER A 137 10.62 -2.03 -10.08
C SER A 137 10.73 -0.72 -9.29
N GLU A 138 10.20 0.36 -9.84
CA GLU A 138 10.14 1.66 -9.18
C GLU A 138 9.27 1.61 -7.92
N MET A 139 8.06 1.04 -8.01
CA MET A 139 7.17 0.85 -6.87
C MET A 139 7.77 -0.06 -5.79
N VAL A 140 8.39 -1.16 -6.20
CA VAL A 140 9.10 -2.08 -5.30
C VAL A 140 10.27 -1.37 -4.61
N GLY A 141 11.01 -0.54 -5.33
CA GLY A 141 12.10 0.27 -4.78
C GLY A 141 11.61 1.15 -3.62
N TRP A 142 10.55 1.91 -3.81
CA TRP A 142 9.99 2.75 -2.73
C TRP A 142 9.47 1.93 -1.54
N ALA A 143 8.89 0.76 -1.80
CA ALA A 143 8.43 -0.12 -0.72
C ALA A 143 9.61 -0.67 0.09
N VAL A 144 10.69 -1.08 -0.57
CA VAL A 144 11.92 -1.55 0.08
C VAL A 144 12.56 -0.43 0.89
N ASP A 145 12.71 0.77 0.33
CA ASP A 145 13.22 1.93 1.06
C ASP A 145 12.40 2.19 2.33
N CYS A 146 11.08 2.19 2.20
CA CYS A 146 10.19 2.40 3.34
C CYS A 146 10.38 1.35 4.44
N LEU A 147 10.66 0.09 4.09
CA LEU A 147 10.88 -1.00 5.04
C LEU A 147 12.27 -0.93 5.70
N LEU A 148 13.31 -0.59 4.95
CA LEU A 148 14.70 -0.54 5.45
C LEU A 148 14.91 0.57 6.48
N TYR A 149 14.29 1.71 6.34
CA TYR A 149 14.36 2.83 7.31
C TYR A 149 13.73 2.52 8.68
N THR A 150 13.33 1.29 8.96
CA THR A 150 12.85 0.87 10.30
C THR A 150 13.93 0.25 11.17
N SER A 151 15.09 -0.14 10.61
CA SER A 151 16.14 -0.81 11.37
C SER A 151 17.04 0.13 12.17
N ASP A 152 17.08 1.42 11.78
CA ASP A 152 18.05 2.38 12.35
C ASP A 152 17.45 3.36 13.38
N ALA A 153 16.16 3.23 13.72
CA ALA A 153 15.50 4.10 14.71
C ALA A 153 15.37 3.46 16.10
N ALA A 154 16.14 2.42 16.38
CA ALA A 154 16.11 1.68 17.65
C ALA A 154 17.53 1.45 18.21
N ASP A 155 18.37 2.50 18.21
CA ASP A 155 19.57 2.62 19.04
C ASP A 155 19.45 3.83 19.96
#